data_dac3dd3d7f57102c3e402c75a075ef37
#
_entry.id   dac3dd3d7f57102c3e402c75a075ef37
#
_cell.length_a   1.000
_cell.length_b   1.000
_cell.length_c   1.000
_cell.angle_alpha   90.00
_cell.angle_beta   90.00
_cell.angle_gamma   90.00
#
_symmetry.space_group_name_H-M   'P 1'
#
loop_
_entity.id
_entity.type
_entity.pdbx_description
1 polymer ?
#
loop_
_entity_poly.entity_id
_entity_poly.type
_entity_poly.pdbx_seq_one_letter_code
_entity_poly.pdbx_strand_id
1 'polypeptide(L)'
;MKRPKPGEMAVVKDRDGKVGKDIISVLLRSDVVPHLTGTVGAGERVLVLDEMKDGQQTYMKVLTKGKTWWMHSSFLDLDDEQLT
;
A
#
# COMPACT_ATOMS: atom_id res chain seq x y z
N MET A 1 15.23 -4.50 -3.20
CA MET A 1 13.86 -3.99 -3.16
C MET A 1 13.77 -2.84 -2.18
N LYS A 2 13.31 -1.69 -2.64
CA LYS A 2 13.21 -0.50 -1.77
C LYS A 2 11.80 -0.36 -1.22
N ARG A 3 11.72 -0.14 0.09
CA ARG A 3 10.45 0.16 0.74
C ARG A 3 10.11 1.63 0.53
N PRO A 4 8.89 1.97 0.12
CA PRO A 4 8.49 3.36 0.01
C PRO A 4 8.45 4.02 1.39
N LYS A 5 8.71 5.32 1.43
CA LYS A 5 8.68 6.12 2.65
C LYS A 5 7.52 7.10 2.60
N PRO A 6 7.09 7.65 3.74
CA PRO A 6 6.07 8.70 3.73
C PRO A 6 6.42 9.82 2.78
N GLY A 7 5.45 10.24 1.99
CA GLY A 7 5.62 11.25 0.95
C GLY A 7 5.93 10.68 -0.42
N GLU A 8 6.22 9.39 -0.52
CA GLU A 8 6.54 8.75 -1.79
C GLU A 8 5.34 7.99 -2.33
N MET A 9 5.31 7.83 -3.65
CA MET A 9 4.31 6.97 -4.30
C MET A 9 4.79 5.53 -4.26
N ALA A 10 3.84 4.62 -4.15
CA ALA A 10 4.12 3.19 -4.16
C ALA A 10 3.19 2.48 -5.13
N VAL A 11 3.60 1.31 -5.59
CA VAL A 11 2.79 0.43 -6.42
C VAL A 11 2.37 -0.76 -5.58
N VAL A 12 1.09 -1.09 -5.60
CA VAL A 12 0.56 -2.26 -4.90
C VAL A 12 0.92 -3.51 -5.69
N LYS A 13 1.41 -4.52 -5.01
CA LYS A 13 1.74 -5.82 -5.60
C LYS A 13 1.07 -6.92 -4.80
N ASP A 14 0.92 -8.09 -5.40
CA ASP A 14 0.38 -9.25 -4.68
C ASP A 14 1.47 -9.89 -3.80
N ARG A 15 1.09 -10.99 -3.15
CA ARG A 15 1.98 -11.71 -2.24
C ARG A 15 3.24 -12.23 -2.94
N ASP A 16 3.16 -12.52 -4.23
CA ASP A 16 4.27 -13.01 -5.04
C ASP A 16 5.06 -11.90 -5.73
N GLY A 17 4.71 -10.64 -5.45
CA GLY A 17 5.38 -9.50 -6.05
C GLY A 17 4.90 -9.15 -7.45
N LYS A 18 3.79 -9.74 -7.88
CA LYS A 18 3.24 -9.47 -9.21
C LYS A 18 2.31 -8.27 -9.20
N VAL A 19 2.25 -7.59 -10.32
CA VAL A 19 1.34 -6.48 -10.55
C VAL A 19 0.56 -6.74 -11.84
N GLY A 20 -0.70 -6.30 -11.88
CA GLY A 20 -1.51 -6.46 -13.07
C GLY A 20 -3.00 -6.49 -12.75
N LYS A 21 -3.81 -6.41 -13.80
CA LYS A 21 -5.27 -6.29 -13.66
C LYS A 21 -5.94 -7.55 -13.15
N ASP A 22 -5.33 -8.70 -13.39
CA ASP A 22 -5.93 -9.99 -13.03
C ASP A 22 -5.50 -10.49 -11.66
N ILE A 23 -4.82 -9.65 -10.89
CA ILE A 23 -4.26 -10.04 -9.62
C ILE A 23 -5.23 -9.70 -8.49
N ILE A 24 -5.26 -10.56 -7.48
CA ILE A 24 -6.16 -10.44 -6.33
C ILE A 24 -5.93 -9.12 -5.61
N SER A 25 -7.03 -8.48 -5.22
CA SER A 25 -6.97 -7.23 -4.47
C SER A 25 -6.37 -7.44 -3.08
N VAL A 26 -5.61 -6.46 -2.65
CA VAL A 26 -5.02 -6.43 -1.30
C VAL A 26 -6.05 -5.82 -0.35
N LEU A 27 -6.20 -6.44 0.82
CA LEU A 27 -7.13 -5.95 1.83
C LEU A 27 -6.56 -4.72 2.52
N LEU A 28 -7.40 -3.71 2.68
CA LEU A 28 -7.07 -2.47 3.34
C LEU A 28 -7.88 -2.32 4.63
N ARG A 29 -7.33 -1.61 5.60
CA ARG A 29 -8.03 -1.25 6.84
C ARG A 29 -8.15 0.26 6.93
N SER A 30 -9.34 0.75 7.27
CA SER A 30 -9.55 2.17 7.50
C SER A 30 -8.89 2.61 8.81
N ASP A 31 -8.25 3.77 8.84
CA ASP A 31 -7.73 4.34 10.07
C ASP A 31 -8.77 5.20 10.80
N VAL A 32 -9.87 5.52 10.15
CA VAL A 32 -10.96 6.30 10.74
C VAL A 32 -11.95 5.39 11.45
N VAL A 33 -12.32 4.29 10.81
CA VAL A 33 -13.26 3.30 11.37
C VAL A 33 -12.54 1.94 11.36
N PRO A 34 -12.04 1.47 12.51
CA PRO A 34 -11.20 0.26 12.53
C PRO A 34 -11.82 -1.01 11.95
N HIS A 35 -13.14 -1.07 11.91
CA HIS A 35 -13.83 -2.25 11.37
C HIS A 35 -14.08 -2.15 9.87
N LEU A 36 -13.89 -0.97 9.29
CA LEU A 36 -14.14 -0.78 7.87
C LEU A 36 -12.93 -1.29 7.09
N THR A 37 -13.19 -2.13 6.11
CA THR A 37 -12.15 -2.64 5.23
C THR A 37 -12.49 -2.30 3.79
N GLY A 38 -11.46 -2.23 2.99
CA GLY A 38 -11.59 -2.01 1.56
C GLY A 38 -10.57 -2.86 0.82
N THR A 39 -10.52 -2.71 -0.48
CA THR A 39 -9.56 -3.44 -1.31
C THR A 39 -8.90 -2.49 -2.30
N VAL A 40 -7.70 -2.84 -2.70
CA VAL A 40 -6.97 -2.15 -3.75
C VAL A 40 -6.37 -3.21 -4.67
N GLY A 41 -6.46 -2.98 -5.96
CA GLY A 41 -5.92 -3.91 -6.94
C GLY A 41 -4.41 -3.81 -7.06
N ALA A 42 -3.75 -4.95 -7.27
CA ALA A 42 -2.33 -4.95 -7.55
C ALA A 42 -2.05 -4.18 -8.84
N GLY A 43 -1.02 -3.38 -8.83
CA GLY A 43 -0.69 -2.47 -9.92
C GLY A 43 -1.18 -1.04 -9.71
N GLU A 44 -2.06 -0.79 -8.75
CA GLU A 44 -2.49 0.55 -8.43
C GLU A 44 -1.38 1.33 -7.73
N ARG A 45 -1.33 2.62 -8.01
CA ARG A 45 -0.41 3.54 -7.35
C ARG A 45 -1.09 4.21 -6.19
N VAL A 46 -0.41 4.26 -5.06
CA VAL A 46 -0.92 4.87 -3.83
C VAL A 46 0.13 5.82 -3.27
N LEU A 47 -0.32 6.85 -2.57
CA LEU A 47 0.58 7.77 -1.88
C LEU A 47 0.78 7.28 -0.46
N VAL A 48 2.03 7.07 -0.06
CA VAL A 48 2.35 6.69 1.31
C VAL A 48 2.35 7.94 2.19
N LEU A 49 1.56 7.90 3.26
CA LEU A 49 1.40 9.05 4.16
C LEU A 49 2.15 8.86 5.47
N ASP A 50 2.24 7.63 5.97
CA ASP A 50 2.84 7.36 7.27
C ASP A 50 3.28 5.90 7.34
N GLU A 51 4.07 5.59 8.36
CA GLU A 51 4.59 4.26 8.62
C GLU A 51 4.40 3.94 10.09
N MET A 52 3.97 2.72 10.38
CA MET A 52 3.81 2.24 11.74
C MET A 52 4.46 0.86 11.87
N LYS A 53 5.21 0.67 12.93
CA LYS A 53 5.82 -0.62 13.24
C LYS A 53 5.09 -1.24 14.42
N ASP A 54 4.74 -2.52 14.28
CA ASP A 54 4.10 -3.31 15.31
C ASP A 54 4.87 -4.63 15.42
N GLY A 55 5.77 -4.70 16.40
CA GLY A 55 6.67 -5.83 16.50
C GLY A 55 7.59 -5.91 15.30
N GLN A 56 7.55 -7.04 14.60
CA GLN A 56 8.35 -7.25 13.39
C GLN A 56 7.59 -6.86 12.11
N GLN A 57 6.36 -6.40 12.27
CA GLN A 57 5.52 -6.03 11.13
C GLN A 57 5.57 -4.53 10.91
N THR A 58 5.56 -4.13 9.65
CA THR A 58 5.50 -2.72 9.27
C THR A 58 4.24 -2.51 8.44
N TYR A 59 3.47 -1.49 8.82
CA TYR A 59 2.26 -1.10 8.11
C TYR A 59 2.46 0.29 7.54
N MET A 60 1.88 0.52 6.37
CA MET A 60 1.92 1.81 5.70
C MET A 60 0.54 2.40 5.61
N LYS A 61 0.40 3.67 6.00
CA LYS A 61 -0.82 4.42 5.77
C LYS A 61 -0.75 4.98 4.36
N VAL A 62 -1.75 4.67 3.56
CA VAL A 62 -1.77 5.06 2.15
C VAL A 62 -3.04 5.83 1.81
N LEU A 63 -2.92 6.72 0.85
CA LEU A 63 -4.06 7.44 0.27
C LEU A 63 -4.39 6.79 -1.07
N THR A 64 -5.60 6.30 -1.19
CA THR A 64 -6.12 5.76 -2.45
C THR A 64 -7.64 5.93 -2.47
N LYS A 65 -8.19 6.19 -3.64
CA LYS A 65 -9.64 6.35 -3.84
C LYS A 65 -10.24 7.44 -2.93
N GLY A 66 -9.45 8.47 -2.63
CA GLY A 66 -9.92 9.58 -1.79
C GLY A 66 -10.01 9.30 -0.31
N LYS A 67 -9.49 8.15 0.15
CA LYS A 67 -9.54 7.76 1.56
C LYS A 67 -8.18 7.25 2.01
N THR A 68 -7.97 7.26 3.32
CA THR A 68 -6.74 6.75 3.91
C THR A 68 -6.96 5.35 4.47
N TRP A 69 -5.96 4.51 4.29
CA TRP A 69 -6.01 3.10 4.69
C TRP A 69 -4.67 2.66 5.23
N TRP A 70 -4.69 1.65 6.10
CA TRP A 70 -3.48 0.96 6.52
C TRP A 70 -3.35 -0.35 5.77
N MET A 71 -2.14 -0.67 5.31
CA MET A 71 -1.85 -1.94 4.66
C MET A 71 -0.45 -2.41 5.03
N HIS A 72 -0.23 -3.71 4.93
CA HIS A 72 1.07 -4.29 5.25
C HIS A 72 2.11 -3.85 4.19
N SER A 73 3.30 -3.52 4.65
CA SER A 73 4.34 -2.99 3.77
C SER A 73 4.81 -4.00 2.70
N SER A 74 4.63 -5.30 2.95
CA SER A 74 5.02 -6.32 1.98
C SER A 74 4.26 -6.25 0.66
N PHE A 75 3.13 -5.54 0.64
CA PHE A 75 2.33 -5.37 -0.57
C PHE A 75 2.67 -4.09 -1.34
N LEU A 76 3.72 -3.37 -0.93
CA LEU A 76 4.08 -2.10 -1.55
C LEU A 76 5.52 -2.12 -2.04
N ASP A 77 5.73 -1.64 -3.26
CA ASP A 77 7.04 -1.34 -3.81
C ASP A 77 7.13 0.14 -4.13
N LEU A 78 8.33 0.69 -4.03
CA LEU A 78 8.56 2.07 -4.44
C LEU A 78 8.24 2.21 -5.94
N ASP A 79 7.49 3.26 -6.27
CA ASP A 79 7.19 3.57 -7.66
C ASP A 79 8.37 4.29 -8.29
N ASP A 80 9.23 3.53 -8.96
CA ASP A 80 10.46 4.07 -9.54
C ASP A 80 10.20 5.02 -10.71
N GLU A 81 9.01 5.03 -11.26
CA GLU A 81 8.66 5.96 -12.34
C GLU A 81 8.68 7.41 -11.88
N GLN A 82 8.54 7.66 -10.59
CA GLN A 82 8.65 8.99 -10.03
C GLN A 82 10.04 9.58 -10.17
N LEU A 83 11.04 8.72 -10.29
CA LEU A 83 12.44 9.13 -10.28
C LEU A 83 12.93 9.62 -11.65
N THR A 84 12.09 9.49 -12.66
CA THR A 84 12.40 9.97 -14.02
C THR A 84 11.63 11.25 -14.40
#